data_c7d2f90539f70a4c9a074514acb6795d
#
_entry.id   c7d2f90539f70a4c9a074514acb6795d
#
_cell.length_a   1.000
_cell.length_b   1.000
_cell.length_c   1.000
_cell.angle_alpha   90.00
_cell.angle_beta   90.00
_cell.angle_gamma   90.00
#
_symmetry.space_group_name_H-M   'P 1'
#
loop_
_entity.id
_entity.type
_entity.pdbx_description
1 polymer ?
#
loop_
_entity_poly.entity_id
_entity_poly.type
_entity_poly.pdbx_seq_one_letter_code
_entity_poly.pdbx_strand_id
1 'polypeptide(L)'
;NDTTTFTSQAECQLVYYNIEKEELLEVLKGGEVNFDLSDEDGDPCQYFVVENVVQGNDLSVNFELCYYKNKSVKVMSFKVNNEQEVCDF
;
A
#
# COMPACT_ATOMS: atom_id res chain seq x y z
N ASN A 1 2.21 13.81 13.92
CA ASN A 1 2.92 12.85 13.09
C ASN A 1 1.96 11.79 12.55
N ASP A 2 2.13 11.47 11.29
CA ASP A 2 1.33 10.43 10.68
C ASP A 2 1.76 9.06 11.20
N THR A 3 0.77 8.22 11.46
CA THR A 3 1.02 6.85 11.88
C THR A 3 0.82 5.93 10.67
N THR A 4 1.83 5.14 10.36
CA THR A 4 1.75 4.16 9.28
C THR A 4 1.84 2.76 9.87
N THR A 5 0.87 1.93 9.55
CA THR A 5 0.83 0.54 10.00
C THR A 5 0.73 -0.40 8.80
N PHE A 6 1.02 -1.68 9.05
CA PHE A 6 0.99 -2.70 8.01
C PHE A 6 0.15 -3.86 8.52
N THR A 7 -0.70 -4.41 7.66
CA THR A 7 -1.49 -5.60 8.01
C THR A 7 -0.59 -6.83 8.05
N SER A 8 -1.09 -7.91 8.64
CA SER A 8 -0.37 -9.20 8.64
C SER A 8 -0.10 -9.68 7.22
N GLN A 9 -1.05 -9.46 6.30
CA GLN A 9 -0.86 -9.81 4.90
C GLN A 9 0.29 -9.02 4.29
N ALA A 10 0.31 -7.70 4.52
CA ALA A 10 1.38 -6.85 3.98
C ALA A 10 2.74 -7.25 4.54
N GLU A 11 2.82 -7.52 5.83
CA GLU A 11 4.08 -7.94 6.45
C GLU A 11 4.56 -9.28 5.89
N CYS A 12 3.65 -10.22 5.67
CA CYS A 12 3.97 -11.50 5.05
C CYS A 12 4.52 -11.29 3.64
N GLN A 13 3.90 -10.40 2.87
CA GLN A 13 4.35 -10.09 1.52
C GLN A 13 5.73 -9.47 1.50
N LEU A 14 6.05 -8.60 2.46
CA LEU A 14 7.38 -8.03 2.58
C LEU A 14 8.45 -9.12 2.73
N VAL A 15 8.16 -10.11 3.56
CA VAL A 15 9.08 -11.24 3.76
C VAL A 15 9.16 -12.09 2.50
N TYR A 16 8.02 -12.37 1.88
CA TYR A 16 7.95 -13.21 0.69
C TYR A 16 8.79 -12.64 -0.46
N TYR A 17 8.67 -11.33 -0.69
CA TYR A 17 9.38 -10.66 -1.78
C TYR A 17 10.72 -10.07 -1.35
N ASN A 18 11.08 -10.19 -0.07
CA ASN A 18 12.31 -9.61 0.48
C ASN A 18 12.38 -8.10 0.21
N ILE A 19 11.29 -7.42 0.51
CA ILE A 19 11.16 -5.97 0.33
C ILE A 19 11.12 -5.31 1.70
N GLU A 20 11.82 -4.17 1.83
CA GLU A 20 11.84 -3.40 3.06
C GLU A 20 10.62 -2.47 3.13
N LYS A 21 10.17 -2.15 4.35
CA LYS A 21 9.06 -1.22 4.54
C LYS A 21 9.35 0.14 3.91
N GLU A 22 10.60 0.58 3.96
CA GLU A 22 11.04 1.84 3.38
C GLU A 22 10.79 1.89 1.88
N GLU A 23 10.93 0.75 1.19
CA GLU A 23 10.67 0.69 -0.25
C GLU A 23 9.19 0.92 -0.56
N LEU A 24 8.30 0.38 0.27
CA LEU A 24 6.87 0.63 0.10
C LEU A 24 6.53 2.09 0.37
N LEU A 25 7.18 2.72 1.35
CA LEU A 25 6.97 4.13 1.63
C LEU A 25 7.45 5.00 0.46
N GLU A 26 8.51 4.59 -0.22
CA GLU A 26 8.96 5.28 -1.44
C GLU A 26 7.89 5.21 -2.54
N VAL A 27 7.23 4.05 -2.68
CA VAL A 27 6.12 3.90 -3.62
C VAL A 27 5.03 4.92 -3.31
N LEU A 28 4.65 5.04 -2.04
CA LEU A 28 3.58 5.95 -1.63
C LEU A 28 3.95 7.41 -1.85
N LYS A 29 5.23 7.76 -1.74
CA LYS A 29 5.68 9.15 -1.90
C LYS A 29 5.75 9.58 -3.36
N GLY A 30 6.26 8.71 -4.22
CA GLY A 30 6.53 9.06 -5.61
C GLY A 30 5.63 8.40 -6.63
N GLY A 31 4.68 7.60 -6.20
CA GLY A 31 3.82 6.84 -7.10
C GLY A 31 2.61 7.61 -7.60
N GLU A 32 1.92 7.01 -8.53
CA GLU A 32 0.69 7.54 -9.08
C GLU A 32 -0.50 6.77 -8.54
N VAL A 33 -1.56 7.49 -8.15
CA VAL A 33 -2.78 6.87 -7.67
C VAL A 33 -3.58 6.35 -8.85
N ASN A 34 -3.97 5.07 -8.76
CA ASN A 34 -4.89 4.48 -9.73
C ASN A 34 -6.31 4.72 -9.24
N PHE A 35 -6.96 5.76 -9.75
CA PHE A 35 -8.28 6.16 -9.30
C PHE A 35 -9.37 5.15 -9.67
N ASP A 36 -9.15 4.34 -10.71
CA ASP A 36 -10.12 3.32 -11.10
C ASP A 36 -10.23 2.20 -10.06
N LEU A 37 -9.14 1.94 -9.34
CA LEU A 37 -9.09 0.91 -8.31
C LEU A 37 -9.23 1.48 -6.89
N SER A 38 -9.36 2.80 -6.77
CA SER A 38 -9.40 3.49 -5.48
C SER A 38 -10.82 3.89 -5.11
N ASP A 39 -11.07 4.08 -3.81
CA ASP A 39 -12.34 4.59 -3.30
C ASP A 39 -12.06 5.88 -2.52
N GLU A 40 -12.22 7.02 -3.19
CA GLU A 40 -11.96 8.33 -2.61
C GLU A 40 -13.10 8.82 -1.71
N ASP A 41 -14.28 8.22 -1.86
CA ASP A 41 -15.48 8.68 -1.17
C ASP A 41 -15.71 7.97 0.15
N GLY A 42 -14.81 7.08 0.55
CA GLY A 42 -14.92 6.36 1.80
C GLY A 42 -14.88 7.30 3.02
N ASP A 43 -15.69 7.00 4.02
CA ASP A 43 -15.76 7.79 5.25
C ASP A 43 -16.00 6.83 6.42
N PRO A 44 -15.15 6.86 7.43
CA PRO A 44 -14.04 7.78 7.71
C PRO A 44 -12.74 7.45 6.99
N CYS A 45 -12.67 6.35 6.26
CA CYS A 45 -11.44 5.93 5.61
C CYS A 45 -11.59 5.89 4.10
N GLN A 46 -10.56 6.35 3.40
CA GLN A 46 -10.48 6.27 1.95
C GLN A 46 -9.52 5.14 1.58
N TYR A 47 -9.76 4.52 0.45
CA TYR A 47 -8.95 3.41 -0.04
C TYR A 47 -8.26 3.81 -1.33
N PHE A 48 -6.95 3.61 -1.38
CA PHE A 48 -6.16 4.01 -2.54
C PHE A 48 -5.25 2.88 -3.01
N VAL A 49 -5.05 2.85 -4.32
CA VAL A 49 -4.05 2.00 -4.96
C VAL A 49 -3.01 2.92 -5.59
N VAL A 50 -1.76 2.80 -5.18
CA VAL A 50 -0.65 3.62 -5.69
C VAL A 50 0.33 2.72 -6.43
N GLU A 51 0.70 3.13 -7.64
CA GLU A 51 1.60 2.37 -8.49
C GLU A 51 2.89 3.14 -8.73
N ASN A 52 4.01 2.44 -8.66
CA ASN A 52 5.32 3.02 -8.91
C ASN A 52 6.33 1.92 -9.25
N VAL A 53 7.37 2.31 -9.95
CA VAL A 53 8.48 1.39 -10.24
C VAL A 53 9.63 1.74 -9.29
N VAL A 54 10.03 0.77 -8.48
CA VAL A 54 11.13 0.94 -7.52
C VAL A 54 12.14 -0.18 -7.74
N GLN A 55 13.38 0.19 -7.98
CA GLN A 55 14.49 -0.75 -8.20
C GLN A 55 14.17 -1.78 -9.29
N GLY A 56 13.49 -1.32 -10.34
CA GLY A 56 13.16 -2.19 -11.48
C GLY A 56 11.93 -3.05 -11.31
N ASN A 57 11.25 -2.95 -10.16
CA ASN A 57 10.03 -3.69 -9.88
C ASN A 57 8.83 -2.77 -9.93
N ASP A 58 7.78 -3.21 -10.63
CA ASP A 58 6.51 -2.49 -10.70
C ASP A 58 5.70 -2.87 -9.47
N LEU A 59 5.56 -1.93 -8.54
CA LEU A 59 4.87 -2.15 -7.29
C LEU A 59 3.51 -1.46 -7.30
N SER A 60 2.48 -2.19 -6.87
CA SER A 60 1.13 -1.68 -6.72
C SER A 60 0.73 -1.87 -5.26
N VAL A 61 0.62 -0.78 -4.51
CA VAL A 61 0.38 -0.82 -3.07
C VAL A 61 -1.05 -0.38 -2.76
N ASN A 62 -1.76 -1.22 -2.03
CA ASN A 62 -3.10 -0.93 -1.55
C ASN A 62 -3.02 -0.40 -0.13
N PHE A 63 -3.58 0.78 0.12
CA PHE A 63 -3.56 1.33 1.46
C PHE A 63 -4.87 2.02 1.80
N GLU A 64 -5.13 2.13 3.10
CA GLU A 64 -6.31 2.79 3.64
C GLU A 64 -5.87 4.04 4.39
N LEU A 65 -6.49 5.16 4.09
CA LEU A 65 -6.18 6.44 4.71
C LEU A 65 -7.38 6.87 5.55
N CYS A 66 -7.17 6.95 6.86
CA CYS A 66 -8.23 7.27 7.80
C CYS A 66 -7.95 8.61 8.49
N TYR A 67 -9.01 9.39 8.65
CA TYR A 67 -8.92 10.71 9.28
C TYR A 67 -9.64 10.77 10.64
N TYR A 68 -9.96 9.63 11.21
CA TYR A 68 -10.65 9.58 12.49
C TYR A 68 -9.69 10.03 13.61
N LYS A 69 -9.93 11.20 14.19
CA LYS A 69 -9.11 11.85 15.19
C LYS A 69 -7.75 12.29 14.68
N ASN A 70 -6.95 11.36 14.18
CA ASN A 70 -5.62 11.62 13.63
C ASN A 70 -5.50 10.91 12.28
N LYS A 71 -4.73 11.51 11.39
CA LYS A 71 -4.45 10.91 10.10
C LYS A 71 -3.63 9.64 10.30
N SER A 72 -4.10 8.54 9.75
CA SER A 72 -3.37 7.27 9.81
C SER A 72 -3.42 6.57 8.46
N VAL A 73 -2.34 5.87 8.13
CA VAL A 73 -2.21 5.10 6.90
C VAL A 73 -2.01 3.64 7.26
N LYS A 74 -2.82 2.78 6.67
CA LYS A 74 -2.67 1.33 6.85
C LYS A 74 -2.38 0.70 5.50
N VAL A 75 -1.19 0.12 5.35
CA VAL A 75 -0.85 -0.62 4.15
C VAL A 75 -1.52 -1.99 4.23
N MET A 76 -2.47 -2.23 3.33
CA MET A 76 -3.27 -3.45 3.35
C MET A 76 -2.56 -4.61 2.68
N SER A 77 -2.00 -4.37 1.51
CA SER A 77 -1.31 -5.39 0.71
C SER A 77 -0.60 -4.70 -0.45
N PHE A 78 0.22 -5.46 -1.17
CA PHE A 78 0.84 -4.95 -2.37
C PHE A 78 1.11 -6.09 -3.35
N LYS A 79 1.35 -5.74 -4.61
CA LYS A 79 1.70 -6.68 -5.67
C LYS A 79 3.00 -6.24 -6.33
N VAL A 80 3.77 -7.22 -6.80
CA VAL A 80 5.04 -6.99 -7.49
C VAL A 80 4.90 -7.50 -8.91
N ASN A 81 5.15 -6.62 -9.90
CA ASN A 81 5.14 -6.95 -11.33
C ASN A 81 3.83 -7.61 -11.79
N ASN A 82 2.70 -7.19 -11.22
CA ASN A 82 1.37 -7.73 -11.52
C ASN A 82 1.22 -9.23 -11.26
N GLU A 83 2.07 -9.77 -10.40
CA GLU A 83 1.94 -11.16 -10.00
C GLU A 83 0.70 -11.35 -9.12
N GLN A 84 0.24 -12.60 -9.07
CA GLN A 84 -0.89 -12.94 -8.22
C GLN A 84 -0.57 -12.60 -6.78
N GLU A 85 -1.55 -12.05 -6.07
CA GLU A 85 -1.40 -11.67 -4.66
C GLU A 85 -1.07 -12.89 -3.81
N VAL A 86 -0.03 -12.77 -2.98
CA VAL A 86 0.40 -13.83 -2.08
C VAL A 86 -0.02 -13.49 -0.65
N CYS A 87 0.11 -14.45 0.26
CA CYS A 87 -0.25 -14.28 1.67
C CYS A 87 -1.71 -13.86 1.86
N ASP A 88 -2.58 -14.36 1.00
CA ASP A 88 -4.01 -14.10 1.12
C ASP A 88 -4.58 -15.04 2.16
N PHE A 89 -4.85 -14.51 3.35
CA PHE A 89 -5.35 -15.29 4.47
C PHE A 89 -6.87 -15.41 4.48
#